data_309ec830011ba8974fa2ec07bf93f70b
#
_entry.id   309ec830011ba8974fa2ec07bf93f70b
#
_cell.length_a   1.000
_cell.length_b   1.000
_cell.length_c   1.000
_cell.angle_alpha   90.00
_cell.angle_beta   90.00
_cell.angle_gamma   90.00
#
_symmetry.space_group_name_H-M   'P 1'
#
loop_
_entity.id
_entity.type
_entity.pdbx_description
1 polymer ?
#
loop_
_entity_poly.entity_id
_entity_poly.type
_entity_poly.pdbx_seq_one_letter_code
_entity_poly.pdbx_strand_id
1 'polypeptide(L)'
;QKTKPTQHSVTELRSRGIQPDAIVCRSESALSPDLKRKISSLCDVPPDAVVNAADAGNIYELPLVMHEEGLDGVVCDILRLDDLEPDLREWEALVERVEAATKPVRIGLIGKYVTLIDAYLSVVEATKHGGFHHGAKIEIEWIQAEDVEGLLADGRLRDLDGIVIPGGFGERGIEGKIAAAGYARENQIPCLGLCL
;
A
#
# COMPACT_ATOMS: atom_id res chain seq x y z
N GLN A 1 -18.23 18.17 -1.65
CA GLN A 1 -17.48 17.44 -2.69
C GLN A 1 -17.86 17.94 -4.08
N LYS A 2 -16.91 17.89 -5.04
CA LYS A 2 -17.09 18.39 -6.41
C LYS A 2 -17.06 17.21 -7.38
N THR A 3 -18.10 17.09 -8.23
CA THR A 3 -18.23 16.02 -9.23
C THR A 3 -17.61 16.37 -10.59
N LYS A 4 -17.22 17.62 -10.83
CA LYS A 4 -16.65 18.07 -12.12
C LYS A 4 -15.40 17.30 -12.57
N PRO A 5 -14.42 17.00 -11.69
CA PRO A 5 -13.24 16.21 -12.10
C PRO A 5 -13.62 14.83 -12.66
N THR A 6 -14.54 14.12 -11.99
CA THR A 6 -15.04 12.81 -12.44
C THR A 6 -15.75 12.92 -13.79
N GLN A 7 -16.63 13.92 -13.95
CA GLN A 7 -17.31 14.16 -15.23
C GLN A 7 -16.34 14.46 -16.37
N HIS A 8 -15.29 15.25 -16.10
CA HIS A 8 -14.28 15.57 -17.09
C HIS A 8 -13.48 14.33 -17.48
N SER A 9 -13.08 13.50 -16.53
CA SER A 9 -12.36 12.24 -16.79
C SER A 9 -13.20 11.29 -17.65
N VAL A 10 -14.51 11.15 -17.36
CA VAL A 10 -15.41 10.31 -18.16
C VAL A 10 -15.62 10.90 -19.55
N THR A 11 -15.76 12.22 -19.69
CA THR A 11 -15.88 12.88 -21.00
C THR A 11 -14.62 12.63 -21.84
N GLU A 12 -13.43 12.76 -21.26
CA GLU A 12 -12.17 12.48 -21.95
C GLU A 12 -12.07 11.01 -22.38
N LEU A 13 -12.47 10.07 -21.50
CA LEU A 13 -12.50 8.65 -21.82
C LEU A 13 -13.42 8.35 -23.00
N ARG A 14 -14.62 8.93 -23.00
CA ARG A 14 -15.62 8.80 -24.08
C ARG A 14 -15.13 9.39 -25.39
N SER A 15 -14.39 10.49 -25.37
CA SER A 15 -13.82 11.09 -26.57
C SER A 15 -12.85 10.14 -27.29
N ARG A 16 -12.32 9.17 -26.56
CA ARG A 16 -11.46 8.08 -27.06
C ARG A 16 -12.24 6.81 -27.44
N GLY A 17 -13.56 6.86 -27.41
CA GLY A 17 -14.43 5.74 -27.77
C GLY A 17 -14.65 4.69 -26.68
N ILE A 18 -14.33 4.99 -25.42
CA ILE A 18 -14.50 4.08 -24.29
C ILE A 18 -15.59 4.61 -23.37
N GLN A 19 -16.66 3.84 -23.16
CA GLN A 19 -17.68 4.10 -22.16
C GLN A 19 -17.31 3.30 -20.89
N PRO A 20 -17.22 3.91 -19.71
CA PRO A 20 -17.07 3.17 -18.47
C PRO A 20 -18.39 2.49 -18.10
N ASP A 21 -18.32 1.27 -17.60
CA ASP A 21 -19.47 0.52 -17.07
C ASP A 21 -19.66 0.77 -15.57
N ALA A 22 -18.56 1.02 -14.84
CA ALA A 22 -18.56 1.38 -13.43
C ALA A 22 -17.57 2.52 -13.14
N ILE A 23 -17.79 3.26 -12.07
CA ILE A 23 -16.92 4.35 -11.62
C ILE A 23 -16.61 4.17 -10.14
N VAL A 24 -15.33 3.94 -9.82
CA VAL A 24 -14.83 3.94 -8.45
C VAL A 24 -14.35 5.35 -8.09
N CYS A 25 -15.03 5.99 -7.16
CA CYS A 25 -14.77 7.37 -6.75
C CYS A 25 -13.85 7.40 -5.52
N ARG A 26 -12.58 7.77 -5.71
CA ARG A 26 -11.67 8.05 -4.61
C ARG A 26 -11.99 9.40 -3.96
N SER A 27 -12.17 9.43 -2.65
CA SER A 27 -12.48 10.66 -1.90
C SER A 27 -12.07 10.55 -0.43
N GLU A 28 -11.82 11.69 0.23
CA GLU A 28 -11.49 11.75 1.66
C GLU A 28 -12.62 11.25 2.57
N SER A 29 -13.87 11.39 2.10
CA SER A 29 -15.05 10.99 2.86
C SER A 29 -16.09 10.34 1.96
N ALA A 30 -17.00 9.57 2.56
CA ALA A 30 -18.05 8.87 1.86
C ALA A 30 -18.90 9.82 0.98
N LEU A 31 -19.28 9.33 -0.19
CA LEU A 31 -20.18 10.04 -1.11
C LEU A 31 -21.61 9.93 -0.61
N SER A 32 -22.31 11.08 -0.59
CA SER A 32 -23.76 11.04 -0.33
C SER A 32 -24.51 10.34 -1.46
N PRO A 33 -25.69 9.74 -1.19
CA PRO A 33 -26.54 9.16 -2.23
C PRO A 33 -26.89 10.14 -3.36
N ASP A 34 -27.05 11.43 -3.04
CA ASP A 34 -27.30 12.48 -4.04
C ASP A 34 -26.12 12.70 -4.97
N LEU A 35 -24.88 12.64 -4.44
CA LEU A 35 -23.68 12.73 -5.25
C LEU A 35 -23.49 11.51 -6.14
N LYS A 36 -23.76 10.30 -5.64
CA LYS A 36 -23.73 9.07 -6.45
C LYS A 36 -24.73 9.17 -7.60
N ARG A 37 -25.99 9.55 -7.33
CA ARG A 37 -27.02 9.77 -8.38
C ARG A 37 -26.60 10.82 -9.41
N LYS A 38 -25.99 11.92 -8.94
CA LYS A 38 -25.51 12.97 -9.84
C LYS A 38 -24.38 12.49 -10.76
N ILE A 39 -23.41 11.73 -10.23
CA ILE A 39 -22.33 11.14 -11.03
C ILE A 39 -22.92 10.15 -12.03
N SER A 40 -23.77 9.25 -11.58
CA SER A 40 -24.49 8.29 -12.42
C SER A 40 -25.16 8.99 -13.62
N SER A 41 -26.00 9.98 -13.35
CA SER A 41 -26.74 10.71 -14.40
C SER A 41 -25.85 11.46 -15.39
N LEU A 42 -24.74 12.07 -14.92
CA LEU A 42 -23.86 12.88 -15.76
C LEU A 42 -22.80 12.05 -16.50
N CYS A 43 -22.51 10.87 -15.97
CA CYS A 43 -21.54 9.94 -16.55
C CYS A 43 -22.18 8.76 -17.28
N ASP A 44 -23.54 8.68 -17.27
CA ASP A 44 -24.30 7.62 -17.93
C ASP A 44 -23.83 6.22 -17.53
N VAL A 45 -23.78 6.00 -16.24
CA VAL A 45 -23.53 4.70 -15.60
C VAL A 45 -24.67 4.40 -14.60
N PRO A 46 -25.01 3.14 -14.35
CA PRO A 46 -26.01 2.79 -13.34
C PRO A 46 -25.66 3.37 -11.96
N PRO A 47 -26.63 3.76 -11.12
CA PRO A 47 -26.37 4.34 -9.79
C PRO A 47 -25.58 3.40 -8.85
N ASP A 48 -25.82 2.12 -8.93
CA ASP A 48 -25.15 1.04 -8.21
C ASP A 48 -23.72 0.81 -8.71
N ALA A 49 -23.45 1.16 -9.97
CA ALA A 49 -22.08 1.14 -10.53
C ALA A 49 -21.24 2.38 -10.18
N VAL A 50 -21.77 3.30 -9.36
CA VAL A 50 -20.99 4.42 -8.78
C VAL A 50 -20.55 4.03 -7.37
N VAL A 51 -19.37 3.45 -7.27
CA VAL A 51 -18.78 2.88 -6.06
C VAL A 51 -17.95 3.94 -5.33
N ASN A 52 -18.05 3.96 -4.02
CA ASN A 52 -17.28 4.86 -3.18
C ASN A 52 -16.02 4.17 -2.63
N ALA A 53 -14.84 4.77 -2.87
CA ALA A 53 -13.58 4.39 -2.27
C ALA A 53 -13.09 5.55 -1.39
N ALA A 54 -13.73 5.73 -0.24
CA ALA A 54 -13.27 6.70 0.76
C ALA A 54 -11.91 6.29 1.32
N ASP A 55 -11.20 7.27 1.89
CA ASP A 55 -9.93 6.98 2.57
C ASP A 55 -10.17 6.01 3.71
N ALA A 56 -9.48 4.86 3.68
CA ALA A 56 -9.54 3.82 4.67
C ALA A 56 -8.40 3.97 5.70
N GLY A 57 -8.57 3.37 6.87
CA GLY A 57 -7.54 3.35 7.92
C GLY A 57 -6.27 2.63 7.47
N ASN A 58 -6.45 1.57 6.69
CA ASN A 58 -5.38 0.86 6.00
C ASN A 58 -5.86 0.32 4.64
N ILE A 59 -4.94 0.02 3.74
CA ILE A 59 -5.26 -0.43 2.38
C ILE A 59 -5.90 -1.83 2.34
N TYR A 60 -5.73 -2.63 3.39
CA TYR A 60 -6.27 -4.00 3.46
C TYR A 60 -7.78 -4.01 3.74
N GLU A 61 -8.36 -2.90 4.20
CA GLU A 61 -9.81 -2.73 4.33
C GLU A 61 -10.51 -2.57 2.98
N LEU A 62 -9.80 -2.09 1.94
CA LEU A 62 -10.40 -1.75 0.65
C LEU A 62 -11.19 -2.88 -0.01
N PRO A 63 -10.74 -4.15 -0.04
CA PRO A 63 -11.56 -5.24 -0.60
C PRO A 63 -12.90 -5.41 0.10
N LEU A 64 -12.95 -5.25 1.42
CA LEU A 64 -14.20 -5.32 2.21
C LEU A 64 -15.11 -4.13 1.87
N VAL A 65 -14.55 -2.92 1.81
CA VAL A 65 -15.28 -1.71 1.41
C VAL A 65 -15.83 -1.83 -0.02
N MET A 66 -15.06 -2.40 -0.96
CA MET A 66 -15.53 -2.59 -2.34
C MET A 66 -16.67 -3.61 -2.41
N HIS A 67 -16.59 -4.68 -1.61
CA HIS A 67 -17.66 -5.66 -1.49
C HIS A 67 -18.93 -5.03 -0.89
N GLU A 68 -18.82 -4.32 0.23
CA GLU A 68 -19.94 -3.59 0.86
C GLU A 68 -20.60 -2.58 -0.10
N GLU A 69 -19.82 -1.95 -0.95
CA GLU A 69 -20.30 -1.02 -2.00
C GLU A 69 -20.89 -1.75 -3.21
N GLY A 70 -20.81 -3.10 -3.28
CA GLY A 70 -21.38 -3.95 -4.32
C GLY A 70 -20.60 -4.01 -5.62
N LEU A 71 -19.31 -3.61 -5.63
CA LEU A 71 -18.51 -3.57 -6.87
C LEU A 71 -18.36 -4.95 -7.51
N ASP A 72 -18.16 -5.98 -6.74
CA ASP A 72 -18.02 -7.37 -7.18
C ASP A 72 -19.28 -7.87 -7.90
N GLY A 73 -20.47 -7.64 -7.32
CA GLY A 73 -21.75 -7.95 -7.96
C GLY A 73 -21.93 -7.20 -9.28
N VAL A 74 -21.67 -5.90 -9.30
CA VAL A 74 -21.72 -5.07 -10.53
C VAL A 74 -20.77 -5.62 -11.60
N VAL A 75 -19.56 -6.01 -11.25
CA VAL A 75 -18.58 -6.59 -12.19
C VAL A 75 -19.05 -7.95 -12.70
N CYS A 76 -19.57 -8.81 -11.82
CA CYS A 76 -20.12 -10.11 -12.21
C CYS A 76 -21.28 -9.98 -13.20
N ASP A 77 -22.20 -9.06 -12.93
CA ASP A 77 -23.34 -8.79 -13.82
C ASP A 77 -22.90 -8.32 -15.21
N ILE A 78 -21.98 -7.34 -15.26
CA ILE A 78 -21.45 -6.79 -16.52
C ILE A 78 -20.74 -7.85 -17.34
N LEU A 79 -19.94 -8.68 -16.68
CA LEU A 79 -19.16 -9.75 -17.32
C LEU A 79 -19.96 -11.03 -17.53
N ARG A 80 -21.21 -11.09 -17.06
CA ARG A 80 -22.08 -12.28 -17.11
C ARG A 80 -21.43 -13.50 -16.46
N LEU A 81 -20.80 -13.28 -15.32
CA LEU A 81 -20.26 -14.32 -14.46
C LEU A 81 -21.35 -14.78 -13.49
N ASP A 82 -21.22 -16.00 -13.00
CA ASP A 82 -22.09 -16.44 -11.90
C ASP A 82 -21.83 -15.55 -10.68
N ASP A 83 -22.90 -15.00 -10.11
CA ASP A 83 -22.85 -14.22 -8.89
C ASP A 83 -22.72 -15.17 -7.70
N LEU A 84 -21.49 -15.44 -7.30
CA LEU A 84 -21.15 -16.24 -6.15
C LEU A 84 -20.83 -15.32 -4.99
N GLU A 85 -21.51 -15.50 -3.86
CA GLU A 85 -21.16 -14.82 -2.62
C GLU A 85 -19.68 -15.12 -2.27
N PRO A 86 -18.80 -14.11 -2.18
CA PRO A 86 -17.41 -14.33 -1.88
C PRO A 86 -17.23 -14.74 -0.41
N ASP A 87 -16.35 -15.69 -0.14
CA ASP A 87 -15.92 -15.99 1.22
C ASP A 87 -14.78 -15.06 1.65
N LEU A 88 -15.12 -14.02 2.37
CA LEU A 88 -14.15 -12.99 2.83
C LEU A 88 -13.58 -13.24 4.22
N ARG A 89 -13.91 -14.35 4.89
CA ARG A 89 -13.49 -14.62 6.28
C ARG A 89 -11.98 -14.60 6.49
N GLU A 90 -11.20 -15.11 5.54
CA GLU A 90 -9.73 -15.06 5.63
C GLU A 90 -9.20 -13.63 5.48
N TRP A 91 -9.87 -12.82 4.66
CA TRP A 91 -9.51 -11.42 4.48
C TRP A 91 -9.90 -10.56 5.68
N GLU A 92 -11.07 -10.77 6.25
CA GLU A 92 -11.51 -10.14 7.51
C GLU A 92 -10.51 -10.44 8.64
N ALA A 93 -10.11 -11.71 8.79
CA ALA A 93 -9.10 -12.12 9.76
C ALA A 93 -7.71 -11.49 9.49
N LEU A 94 -7.37 -11.16 8.23
CA LEU A 94 -6.16 -10.39 7.91
C LEU A 94 -6.29 -8.96 8.41
N VAL A 95 -7.40 -8.28 8.14
CA VAL A 95 -7.65 -6.90 8.58
C VAL A 95 -7.59 -6.82 10.12
N GLU A 96 -8.26 -7.73 10.81
CA GLU A 96 -8.20 -7.83 12.28
C GLU A 96 -6.75 -7.98 12.81
N ARG A 97 -5.93 -8.80 12.14
CA ARG A 97 -4.50 -8.95 12.52
C ARG A 97 -3.69 -7.70 12.28
N VAL A 98 -3.96 -6.97 11.20
CA VAL A 98 -3.30 -5.70 10.90
C VAL A 98 -3.62 -4.67 11.97
N GLU A 99 -4.88 -4.57 12.38
CA GLU A 99 -5.34 -3.64 13.42
C GLU A 99 -4.82 -4.01 14.81
N ALA A 100 -4.75 -5.30 15.11
CA ALA A 100 -4.24 -5.82 16.39
C ALA A 100 -2.72 -5.71 16.52
N ALA A 101 -1.98 -5.46 15.43
CA ALA A 101 -0.53 -5.33 15.44
C ALA A 101 -0.11 -4.01 16.09
N THR A 102 0.23 -4.06 17.39
CA THR A 102 0.55 -2.87 18.21
C THR A 102 1.98 -2.84 18.70
N LYS A 103 2.70 -3.98 18.72
CA LYS A 103 4.08 -4.04 19.19
C LYS A 103 5.00 -3.37 18.17
N PRO A 104 5.63 -2.22 18.48
CA PRO A 104 6.51 -1.55 17.54
C PRO A 104 7.76 -2.38 17.30
N VAL A 105 8.18 -2.47 16.03
CA VAL A 105 9.43 -3.07 15.60
C VAL A 105 10.06 -2.14 14.58
N ARG A 106 11.24 -1.61 14.88
CA ARG A 106 11.97 -0.65 14.05
C ARG A 106 12.93 -1.36 13.11
N ILE A 107 12.69 -1.24 11.81
CA ILE A 107 13.51 -1.85 10.77
C ILE A 107 14.22 -0.77 9.97
N GLY A 108 15.55 -0.78 10.00
CA GLY A 108 16.37 0.06 9.14
C GLY A 108 16.39 -0.47 7.71
N LEU A 109 15.82 0.25 6.78
CA LEU A 109 15.91 -0.05 5.36
C LEU A 109 17.07 0.74 4.76
N ILE A 110 18.19 0.06 4.51
CA ILE A 110 19.46 0.67 4.08
C ILE A 110 19.63 0.50 2.58
N GLY A 111 19.31 1.55 1.83
CA GLY A 111 19.25 1.50 0.37
C GLY A 111 19.83 2.71 -0.33
N LYS A 112 19.92 2.61 -1.66
CA LYS A 112 20.41 3.71 -2.53
C LYS A 112 19.31 4.68 -2.94
N TYR A 113 18.05 4.23 -2.92
CA TYR A 113 16.91 4.94 -3.50
C TYR A 113 15.88 5.34 -2.43
N VAL A 114 16.32 5.55 -1.20
CA VAL A 114 15.43 5.86 -0.05
C VAL A 114 14.67 7.18 -0.21
N THR A 115 15.15 8.08 -1.05
CA THR A 115 14.45 9.33 -1.41
C THR A 115 13.30 9.09 -2.41
N LEU A 116 13.27 7.93 -3.08
CA LEU A 116 12.24 7.50 -3.99
C LEU A 116 11.52 6.30 -3.37
N ILE A 117 10.58 6.57 -2.47
CA ILE A 117 9.90 5.56 -1.62
C ILE A 117 9.33 4.40 -2.45
N ASP A 118 8.78 4.69 -3.63
CA ASP A 118 8.19 3.68 -4.51
C ASP A 118 9.20 2.62 -5.00
N ALA A 119 10.51 2.95 -5.02
CA ALA A 119 11.54 2.00 -5.43
C ALA A 119 11.63 0.77 -4.51
N TYR A 120 11.21 0.90 -3.27
CA TYR A 120 11.25 -0.16 -2.26
C TYR A 120 9.87 -0.55 -1.72
N LEU A 121 8.79 -0.12 -2.36
CA LEU A 121 7.43 -0.37 -1.89
C LEU A 121 7.18 -1.85 -1.62
N SER A 122 7.56 -2.74 -2.53
CA SER A 122 7.38 -4.20 -2.37
C SER A 122 8.17 -4.76 -1.18
N VAL A 123 9.38 -4.25 -0.92
CA VAL A 123 10.20 -4.67 0.23
C VAL A 123 9.56 -4.21 1.54
N VAL A 124 9.06 -2.98 1.58
CA VAL A 124 8.37 -2.42 2.73
C VAL A 124 7.10 -3.21 3.03
N GLU A 125 6.27 -3.46 2.02
CA GLU A 125 5.03 -4.22 2.21
C GLU A 125 5.31 -5.68 2.62
N ALA A 126 6.29 -6.35 2.01
CA ALA A 126 6.70 -7.69 2.45
C ALA A 126 7.17 -7.72 3.92
N THR A 127 7.91 -6.68 4.34
CA THR A 127 8.37 -6.55 5.74
C THR A 127 7.18 -6.35 6.68
N LYS A 128 6.22 -5.50 6.31
CA LYS A 128 4.98 -5.30 7.08
C LYS A 128 4.15 -6.58 7.19
N HIS A 129 4.01 -7.34 6.07
CA HIS A 129 3.31 -8.62 6.09
C HIS A 129 3.92 -9.62 7.08
N GLY A 130 5.26 -9.69 7.13
CA GLY A 130 5.96 -10.45 8.17
C GLY A 130 5.61 -9.97 9.58
N GLY A 131 5.54 -8.64 9.76
CA GLY A 131 5.13 -8.03 11.03
C GLY A 131 3.72 -8.45 11.45
N PHE A 132 2.74 -8.41 10.55
CA PHE A 132 1.35 -8.77 10.86
C PHE A 132 1.22 -10.20 11.36
N HIS A 133 1.99 -11.12 10.79
CA HIS A 133 2.02 -12.51 11.25
C HIS A 133 2.47 -12.65 12.71
N HIS A 134 3.34 -11.75 13.17
CA HIS A 134 3.89 -11.75 14.52
C HIS A 134 3.24 -10.73 15.47
N GLY A 135 2.15 -10.08 15.07
CA GLY A 135 1.48 -9.02 15.83
C GLY A 135 2.35 -7.78 16.02
N ALA A 136 3.30 -7.56 15.12
CA ALA A 136 4.25 -6.45 15.17
C ALA A 136 3.86 -5.34 14.19
N LYS A 137 3.88 -4.10 14.69
CA LYS A 137 3.74 -2.88 13.89
C LYS A 137 5.13 -2.46 13.40
N ILE A 138 5.38 -2.68 12.11
CA ILE A 138 6.67 -2.35 11.51
C ILE A 138 6.79 -0.85 11.28
N GLU A 139 7.85 -0.27 11.80
CA GLU A 139 8.27 1.10 11.60
C GLU A 139 9.55 1.11 10.75
N ILE A 140 9.45 1.62 9.51
CA ILE A 140 10.60 1.66 8.59
C ILE A 140 11.40 2.93 8.84
N GLU A 141 12.67 2.77 9.21
CA GLU A 141 13.66 3.85 9.21
C GLU A 141 14.42 3.82 7.88
N TRP A 142 14.21 4.87 7.08
CA TRP A 142 14.83 5.01 5.77
C TRP A 142 16.25 5.53 5.90
N ILE A 143 17.24 4.74 5.53
CA ILE A 143 18.66 5.05 5.69
C ILE A 143 19.33 5.03 4.32
N GLN A 144 19.91 6.17 3.93
CA GLN A 144 20.72 6.26 2.73
C GLN A 144 22.01 5.46 2.94
N ALA A 145 22.34 4.56 2.02
CA ALA A 145 23.49 3.69 2.18
C ALA A 145 24.81 4.45 2.33
N GLU A 146 24.94 5.61 1.69
CA GLU A 146 26.12 6.47 1.77
C GLU A 146 26.32 7.15 3.15
N ASP A 147 25.25 7.26 3.95
CA ASP A 147 25.27 7.95 5.25
C ASP A 147 25.60 7.00 6.42
N VAL A 148 25.65 5.69 6.16
CA VAL A 148 25.75 4.66 7.20
C VAL A 148 26.98 4.85 8.10
N GLU A 149 28.15 5.16 7.55
CA GLU A 149 29.38 5.34 8.36
C GLU A 149 29.22 6.47 9.39
N GLY A 150 28.60 7.60 8.99
CA GLY A 150 28.28 8.69 9.89
C GLY A 150 27.29 8.28 10.98
N LEU A 151 26.24 7.54 10.60
CA LEU A 151 25.21 7.07 11.53
C LEU A 151 25.74 6.04 12.52
N LEU A 152 26.72 5.22 12.12
CA LEU A 152 27.42 4.31 13.02
C LEU A 152 28.23 5.08 14.07
N ALA A 153 28.95 6.12 13.68
CA ALA A 153 29.71 6.96 14.59
C ALA A 153 28.79 7.65 15.63
N ASP A 154 27.61 8.06 15.21
CA ASP A 154 26.59 8.69 16.08
C ASP A 154 25.77 7.69 16.91
N GLY A 155 25.98 6.38 16.70
CA GLY A 155 25.28 5.31 17.41
C GLY A 155 23.78 5.17 17.08
N ARG A 156 23.32 5.77 15.99
CA ARG A 156 21.88 5.81 15.60
C ARG A 156 21.31 4.48 15.16
N LEU A 157 22.14 3.52 14.77
CA LEU A 157 21.68 2.16 14.41
C LEU A 157 21.41 1.26 15.62
N ARG A 158 21.70 1.72 16.86
CA ARG A 158 21.52 0.91 18.08
C ARG A 158 20.06 0.62 18.40
N ASP A 159 19.17 1.53 18.01
CA ASP A 159 17.75 1.44 18.33
C ASP A 159 16.95 0.66 17.27
N LEU A 160 17.63 0.04 16.30
CA LEU A 160 16.99 -0.80 15.30
C LEU A 160 16.84 -2.24 15.82
N ASP A 161 15.64 -2.79 15.64
CA ASP A 161 15.35 -4.20 15.93
C ASP A 161 15.78 -5.13 14.79
N GLY A 162 15.98 -4.59 13.58
CA GLY A 162 16.46 -5.33 12.42
C GLY A 162 16.90 -4.41 11.29
N ILE A 163 17.63 -4.98 10.33
CA ILE A 163 18.13 -4.29 9.15
C ILE A 163 17.72 -5.05 7.90
N VAL A 164 17.19 -4.33 6.89
CA VAL A 164 16.95 -4.84 5.54
C VAL A 164 17.79 -4.05 4.55
N ILE A 165 18.60 -4.76 3.77
CA ILE A 165 19.43 -4.19 2.72
C ILE A 165 18.85 -4.62 1.38
N PRO A 166 18.06 -3.77 0.70
CA PRO A 166 17.45 -4.10 -0.58
C PRO A 166 18.48 -4.12 -1.71
N GLY A 167 18.13 -4.80 -2.81
CA GLY A 167 18.94 -4.88 -4.00
C GLY A 167 19.23 -3.52 -4.65
N GLY A 168 20.27 -3.46 -5.46
CA GLY A 168 20.63 -2.28 -6.22
C GLY A 168 22.02 -2.41 -6.87
N PHE A 169 22.05 -2.42 -8.20
CA PHE A 169 23.27 -2.55 -8.98
C PHE A 169 24.20 -1.32 -8.90
N GLY A 170 25.47 -1.52 -9.21
CA GLY A 170 26.50 -0.49 -9.29
C GLY A 170 27.17 -0.17 -7.96
N GLU A 171 28.26 0.58 -8.00
CA GLU A 171 29.19 0.76 -6.89
C GLU A 171 28.70 1.72 -5.80
N ARG A 172 27.74 2.61 -6.11
CA ARG A 172 27.24 3.59 -5.17
C ARG A 172 26.59 2.94 -3.93
N GLY A 173 27.04 3.34 -2.74
CA GLY A 173 26.50 2.89 -1.45
C GLY A 173 26.93 1.47 -1.03
N ILE A 174 27.85 0.79 -1.75
CA ILE A 174 28.31 -0.56 -1.39
C ILE A 174 29.00 -0.56 -0.03
N GLU A 175 29.93 0.37 0.22
CA GLU A 175 30.69 0.44 1.48
C GLU A 175 29.75 0.62 2.68
N GLY A 176 28.76 1.48 2.57
CA GLY A 176 27.75 1.67 3.63
C GLY A 176 26.92 0.42 3.88
N LYS A 177 26.55 -0.33 2.83
CA LYS A 177 25.84 -1.62 2.99
C LYS A 177 26.73 -2.66 3.68
N ILE A 178 28.01 -2.76 3.32
CA ILE A 178 28.98 -3.63 3.96
C ILE A 178 29.15 -3.25 5.44
N ALA A 179 29.32 -1.95 5.72
CA ALA A 179 29.43 -1.45 7.08
C ALA A 179 28.19 -1.78 7.93
N ALA A 180 26.99 -1.61 7.35
CA ALA A 180 25.75 -1.96 8.02
C ALA A 180 25.62 -3.47 8.33
N ALA A 181 25.97 -4.32 7.37
CA ALA A 181 25.96 -5.77 7.56
C ALA A 181 27.00 -6.21 8.62
N GLY A 182 28.19 -5.58 8.60
CA GLY A 182 29.24 -5.79 9.61
C GLY A 182 28.74 -5.42 11.01
N TYR A 183 28.15 -4.21 11.13
CA TYR A 183 27.57 -3.75 12.39
C TYR A 183 26.46 -4.66 12.91
N ALA A 184 25.55 -5.08 12.04
CA ALA A 184 24.47 -5.99 12.41
C ALA A 184 25.01 -7.31 12.98
N ARG A 185 26.02 -7.89 12.33
CA ARG A 185 26.68 -9.12 12.79
C ARG A 185 27.34 -8.95 14.15
N GLU A 186 28.09 -7.85 14.34
CA GLU A 186 28.83 -7.59 15.58
C GLU A 186 27.92 -7.31 16.76
N ASN A 187 26.76 -6.66 16.52
CA ASN A 187 25.78 -6.30 17.55
C ASN A 187 24.60 -7.29 17.63
N GLN A 188 24.66 -8.41 16.91
CA GLN A 188 23.61 -9.45 16.90
C GLN A 188 22.22 -8.90 16.49
N ILE A 189 22.19 -7.90 15.61
CA ILE A 189 20.95 -7.37 15.04
C ILE A 189 20.55 -8.24 13.84
N PRO A 190 19.30 -8.74 13.76
CA PRO A 190 18.84 -9.46 12.58
C PRO A 190 19.04 -8.64 11.31
N CYS A 191 19.66 -9.25 10.28
CA CYS A 191 19.95 -8.57 9.02
C CYS A 191 19.55 -9.44 7.84
N LEU A 192 18.74 -8.88 6.93
CA LEU A 192 18.32 -9.51 5.69
C LEU A 192 18.86 -8.72 4.49
N GLY A 193 19.69 -9.36 3.68
CA GLY A 193 20.12 -8.85 2.37
C GLY A 193 19.28 -9.44 1.25
N LEU A 194 18.87 -8.60 0.31
CA LEU A 194 18.08 -8.98 -0.86
C LEU A 194 18.86 -8.65 -2.13
N CYS A 195 18.99 -9.63 -3.03
CA CYS A 195 19.63 -9.48 -4.33
C CYS A 195 21.14 -9.12 -4.21
N LEU A 196 21.55 -8.10 -4.94
CA LEU A 196 22.95 -7.67 -5.03
C LEU A 196 23.13 -6.22 -4.56
#